data_58f81c10748318f37c8d789bb8d158d4
#
_entry.id   58f81c10748318f37c8d789bb8d158d4
#
_cell.length_a   1.000
_cell.length_b   1.000
_cell.length_c   1.000
_cell.angle_alpha   90.00
_cell.angle_beta   90.00
_cell.angle_gamma   90.00
#
_symmetry.space_group_name_H-M   'P 1'
#
loop_
_entity.id
_entity.type
_entity.pdbx_description
1 polymer ?
#
loop_
_entity_poly.entity_id
_entity_poly.type
_entity_poly.pdbx_seq_one_letter_code
_entity_poly.pdbx_strand_id
1 'polypeptide(L)'
;MVDWTDAERSAIVGLWGKISVDEIGPQALARLLIVSPWTQRHFSTFGNLSTPAAIMGNPAVAKHGKTVMHGLDRAVQNLDDIKNTYAALSVMHSEKLHVDPDNFRLLSDCITVCVAAKLGPVVFSADTQEAFQKFLAVVVSALGRQYH
;
A
#
# COMPACT_ATOMS: atom_id res chain seq x y z
N MET A 1 -18.96 -1.62 -9.45
CA MET A 1 -18.75 -2.37 -8.21
C MET A 1 -17.87 -3.57 -8.50
N VAL A 2 -16.92 -3.85 -7.63
CA VAL A 2 -16.00 -4.98 -7.80
C VAL A 2 -16.62 -6.24 -7.21
N ASP A 3 -16.60 -7.30 -7.99
CA ASP A 3 -17.07 -8.60 -7.52
C ASP A 3 -15.87 -9.46 -7.10
N TRP A 4 -15.96 -10.03 -5.90
CA TRP A 4 -14.94 -10.93 -5.35
C TRP A 4 -15.47 -12.34 -5.33
N THR A 5 -14.68 -13.29 -5.84
CA THR A 5 -15.02 -14.71 -5.63
C THR A 5 -14.74 -15.09 -4.17
N ASP A 6 -15.35 -16.18 -3.72
CA ASP A 6 -15.10 -16.69 -2.37
C ASP A 6 -13.62 -17.04 -2.17
N ALA A 7 -12.98 -17.58 -3.20
CA ALA A 7 -11.56 -17.90 -3.18
C ALA A 7 -10.70 -16.65 -3.04
N GLU A 8 -11.05 -15.57 -3.74
CA GLU A 8 -10.34 -14.29 -3.63
C GLU A 8 -10.47 -13.68 -2.24
N ARG A 9 -11.69 -13.66 -1.68
CA ARG A 9 -11.92 -13.17 -0.32
C ARG A 9 -11.12 -13.96 0.70
N SER A 10 -11.15 -15.28 0.62
CA SER A 10 -10.40 -16.15 1.53
C SER A 10 -8.90 -15.93 1.41
N ALA A 11 -8.38 -15.77 0.19
CA ALA A 11 -6.97 -15.52 -0.04
C ALA A 11 -6.53 -14.19 0.56
N ILE A 12 -7.29 -13.13 0.36
CA ILE A 12 -6.95 -11.79 0.88
C ILE A 12 -7.02 -11.77 2.40
N VAL A 13 -8.09 -12.24 3.00
CA VAL A 13 -8.28 -12.25 4.44
C VAL A 13 -7.25 -13.17 5.12
N GLY A 14 -7.02 -14.35 4.55
CA GLY A 14 -6.03 -15.30 5.07
C GLY A 14 -4.60 -14.74 5.00
N LEU A 15 -4.26 -14.11 3.88
CA LEU A 15 -2.97 -13.46 3.70
C LEU A 15 -2.77 -12.36 4.74
N TRP A 16 -3.79 -11.53 4.95
CA TRP A 16 -3.72 -10.40 5.87
C TRP A 16 -3.43 -10.83 7.29
N GLY A 17 -3.97 -11.98 7.70
CA GLY A 17 -3.70 -12.56 9.02
C GLY A 17 -2.29 -13.12 9.19
N LYS A 18 -1.54 -13.30 8.10
CA LYS A 18 -0.19 -13.89 8.12
C LYS A 18 0.93 -12.87 8.07
N ILE A 19 0.63 -11.60 7.85
CA ILE A 19 1.64 -10.53 7.77
C ILE A 19 1.52 -9.60 8.98
N SER A 20 2.65 -8.96 9.30
CA SER A 20 2.66 -7.88 10.29
C SER A 20 2.57 -6.55 9.54
N VAL A 21 1.44 -5.84 9.70
CA VAL A 21 1.25 -4.53 9.06
C VAL A 21 2.29 -3.52 9.55
N ASP A 22 2.71 -3.64 10.82
CA ASP A 22 3.69 -2.75 11.43
C ASP A 22 5.12 -3.01 10.92
N GLU A 23 5.38 -4.19 10.36
CA GLU A 23 6.66 -4.54 9.75
C GLU A 23 6.67 -4.24 8.25
N ILE A 24 5.64 -4.67 7.53
CA ILE A 24 5.54 -4.53 6.06
C ILE A 24 5.43 -3.06 5.65
N GLY A 25 4.66 -2.25 6.37
CA GLY A 25 4.43 -0.86 6.02
C GLY A 25 5.72 -0.04 5.93
N PRO A 26 6.52 -0.01 7.01
CA PRO A 26 7.81 0.70 6.97
C PRO A 26 8.75 0.19 5.89
N GLN A 27 8.83 -1.12 5.69
CA GLN A 27 9.68 -1.72 4.66
C GLN A 27 9.25 -1.29 3.25
N ALA A 28 7.95 -1.33 2.97
CA ALA A 28 7.41 -0.98 1.66
C ALA A 28 7.61 0.50 1.34
N LEU A 29 7.36 1.38 2.30
CA LEU A 29 7.55 2.82 2.10
C LEU A 29 9.02 3.16 1.94
N ALA A 30 9.90 2.58 2.74
CA ALA A 30 11.33 2.77 2.59
C ALA A 30 11.80 2.32 1.21
N ARG A 31 11.32 1.18 0.74
CA ARG A 31 11.64 0.66 -0.59
C ARG A 31 11.20 1.63 -1.69
N LEU A 32 10.00 2.17 -1.57
CA LEU A 32 9.49 3.17 -2.53
C LEU A 32 10.44 4.38 -2.62
N LEU A 33 10.82 4.93 -1.48
CA LEU A 33 11.66 6.13 -1.44
C LEU A 33 13.08 5.87 -1.96
N ILE A 34 13.58 4.64 -1.83
CA ILE A 34 14.90 4.25 -2.31
C ILE A 34 14.87 3.94 -3.80
N VAL A 35 13.93 3.12 -4.24
CA VAL A 35 13.85 2.63 -5.64
C VAL A 35 13.31 3.71 -6.57
N SER A 36 12.40 4.55 -6.08
CA SER A 36 11.77 5.62 -6.84
C SER A 36 12.04 6.96 -6.14
N PRO A 37 13.30 7.47 -6.20
CA PRO A 37 13.70 8.62 -5.39
C PRO A 37 12.94 9.92 -5.68
N TRP A 38 12.33 10.04 -6.85
CA TRP A 38 11.48 11.20 -7.17
C TRP A 38 10.26 11.30 -6.28
N THR A 39 9.83 10.19 -5.65
CA THR A 39 8.71 10.21 -4.71
C THR A 39 9.01 10.93 -3.42
N GLN A 40 10.29 11.15 -3.09
CA GLN A 40 10.73 11.84 -1.87
C GLN A 40 10.18 13.27 -1.78
N ARG A 41 9.88 13.90 -2.90
CA ARG A 41 9.34 15.26 -2.93
C ARG A 41 8.01 15.40 -2.19
N HIS A 42 7.26 14.31 -2.03
CA HIS A 42 5.99 14.30 -1.28
C HIS A 42 6.20 14.14 0.22
N PHE A 43 7.44 13.93 0.66
CA PHE A 43 7.79 13.63 2.04
C PHE A 43 8.86 14.59 2.59
N SER A 44 8.84 15.82 2.13
CA SER A 44 9.86 16.83 2.49
C SER A 44 9.90 17.12 3.99
N THR A 45 8.82 16.87 4.72
CA THR A 45 8.75 17.08 6.16
C THR A 45 9.30 15.91 6.99
N PHE A 46 9.74 14.82 6.34
CA PHE A 46 10.17 13.60 7.03
C PHE A 46 11.63 13.67 7.52
N GLY A 47 12.35 14.71 7.18
CA GLY A 47 13.75 14.87 7.59
C GLY A 47 14.72 14.24 6.59
N ASN A 48 15.73 13.52 7.09
CA ASN A 48 16.82 13.04 6.25
C ASN A 48 16.39 11.81 5.41
N LEU A 49 16.36 12.00 4.10
CA LEU A 49 16.09 10.95 3.10
C LEU A 49 17.27 10.83 2.11
N SER A 50 18.45 11.32 2.46
CA SER A 50 19.58 11.47 1.55
C SER A 50 20.28 10.16 1.19
N THR A 51 20.15 9.12 2.02
CA THR A 51 20.77 7.81 1.78
C THR A 51 19.78 6.70 2.09
N PRO A 52 19.96 5.49 1.51
CA PRO A 52 19.12 4.35 1.87
C PRO A 52 19.13 4.05 3.38
N ALA A 53 20.29 4.12 4.01
CA ALA A 53 20.38 3.90 5.46
C ALA A 53 19.60 4.94 6.26
N ALA A 54 19.65 6.20 5.85
CA ALA A 54 18.88 7.28 6.49
C ALA A 54 17.37 7.05 6.34
N ILE A 55 16.92 6.62 5.17
CA ILE A 55 15.50 6.31 4.90
C ILE A 55 15.04 5.15 5.78
N MET A 56 15.80 4.07 5.82
CA MET A 56 15.44 2.88 6.61
C MET A 56 15.44 3.15 8.11
N GLY A 57 16.25 4.08 8.59
CA GLY A 57 16.30 4.48 9.99
C GLY A 57 15.42 5.69 10.35
N ASN A 58 14.69 6.23 9.39
CA ASN A 58 13.88 7.44 9.60
C ASN A 58 12.58 7.11 10.32
N PRO A 59 12.34 7.65 11.54
CA PRO A 59 11.12 7.32 12.30
C PRO A 59 9.83 7.83 11.65
N ALA A 60 9.87 8.92 10.89
CA ALA A 60 8.69 9.43 10.18
C ALA A 60 8.30 8.50 9.04
N VAL A 61 9.27 7.91 8.34
CA VAL A 61 9.03 6.90 7.30
C VAL A 61 8.34 5.67 7.92
N ALA A 62 8.86 5.18 9.04
CA ALA A 62 8.29 4.03 9.74
C ALA A 62 6.86 4.30 10.18
N LYS A 63 6.62 5.46 10.78
CA LYS A 63 5.28 5.85 11.25
C LYS A 63 4.28 5.94 10.10
N HIS A 64 4.67 6.58 9.01
CA HIS A 64 3.78 6.72 7.85
C HIS A 64 3.50 5.38 7.18
N GLY A 65 4.51 4.51 7.09
CA GLY A 65 4.33 3.15 6.57
C GLY A 65 3.28 2.37 7.35
N LYS A 66 3.29 2.47 8.68
CA LYS A 66 2.26 1.87 9.52
C LYS A 66 0.88 2.46 9.23
N THR A 67 0.79 3.78 9.08
CA THR A 67 -0.46 4.48 8.75
C THR A 67 -1.03 3.96 7.42
N VAL A 68 -0.19 3.79 6.41
CA VAL A 68 -0.59 3.24 5.11
C VAL A 68 -1.19 1.85 5.27
N MET A 69 -0.54 0.96 6.00
CA MET A 69 -1.02 -0.41 6.18
C MET A 69 -2.30 -0.48 7.01
N HIS A 70 -2.47 0.42 7.98
CA HIS A 70 -3.74 0.52 8.72
C HIS A 70 -4.87 0.99 7.81
N GLY A 71 -4.57 1.83 6.82
CA GLY A 71 -5.53 2.20 5.78
C GLY A 71 -5.94 1.01 4.92
N LEU A 72 -4.99 0.15 4.56
CA LEU A 72 -5.28 -1.09 3.82
C LEU A 72 -6.08 -2.07 4.66
N ASP A 73 -5.84 -2.13 5.97
CA ASP A 73 -6.62 -2.95 6.89
C ASP A 73 -8.11 -2.60 6.83
N ARG A 74 -8.44 -1.31 6.76
CA ARG A 74 -9.83 -0.88 6.59
C ARG A 74 -10.42 -1.38 5.28
N ALA A 75 -9.64 -1.41 4.21
CA ALA A 75 -10.09 -1.93 2.92
C ALA A 75 -10.33 -3.44 2.98
N VAL A 76 -9.47 -4.19 3.64
CA VAL A 76 -9.66 -5.65 3.83
C VAL A 76 -10.96 -5.94 4.57
N GLN A 77 -11.31 -5.12 5.55
CA GLN A 77 -12.55 -5.27 6.31
C GLN A 77 -13.79 -4.75 5.57
N ASN A 78 -13.61 -4.06 4.45
CA ASN A 78 -14.69 -3.45 3.68
C ASN A 78 -14.55 -3.76 2.18
N LEU A 79 -14.28 -5.01 1.85
CA LEU A 79 -14.00 -5.42 0.46
C LEU A 79 -15.13 -5.06 -0.51
N ASP A 80 -16.36 -5.04 -0.06
CA ASP A 80 -17.52 -4.72 -0.90
C ASP A 80 -17.75 -3.22 -1.06
N ASP A 81 -17.02 -2.36 -0.33
CA ASP A 81 -17.25 -0.93 -0.32
C ASP A 81 -15.95 -0.11 -0.20
N ILE A 82 -14.90 -0.55 -0.83
CA ILE A 82 -13.58 0.13 -0.80
C ILE A 82 -13.70 1.56 -1.32
N LYS A 83 -14.48 1.76 -2.37
CA LYS A 83 -14.70 3.07 -2.98
C LYS A 83 -15.16 4.12 -1.98
N ASN A 84 -16.21 3.81 -1.20
CA ASN A 84 -16.76 4.75 -0.21
C ASN A 84 -15.85 4.84 1.01
N THR A 85 -15.21 3.74 1.39
CA THR A 85 -14.24 3.72 2.49
C THR A 85 -13.10 4.72 2.25
N TYR A 86 -12.70 4.90 0.99
CA TYR A 86 -11.57 5.76 0.63
C TYR A 86 -11.96 7.11 0.00
N ALA A 87 -13.24 7.42 -0.10
CA ALA A 87 -13.69 8.65 -0.78
C ALA A 87 -13.04 9.91 -0.20
N ALA A 88 -13.09 10.07 1.12
CA ALA A 88 -12.48 11.23 1.80
C ALA A 88 -10.96 11.26 1.64
N LEU A 89 -10.30 10.10 1.70
CA LEU A 89 -8.86 10.00 1.55
C LEU A 89 -8.41 10.34 0.12
N SER A 90 -9.19 9.95 -0.88
CA SER A 90 -8.93 10.31 -2.28
C SER A 90 -9.00 11.82 -2.49
N VAL A 91 -10.02 12.46 -1.94
CA VAL A 91 -10.16 13.92 -2.00
C VAL A 91 -8.97 14.60 -1.35
N MET A 92 -8.56 14.14 -0.17
CA MET A 92 -7.42 14.71 0.54
C MET A 92 -6.13 14.62 -0.30
N HIS A 93 -5.86 13.47 -0.93
CA HIS A 93 -4.65 13.29 -1.73
C HIS A 93 -4.67 14.15 -3.00
N SER A 94 -5.82 14.26 -3.68
CA SER A 94 -5.91 15.03 -4.92
C SER A 94 -5.91 16.55 -4.68
N GLU A 95 -6.65 17.02 -3.69
CA GLU A 95 -6.85 18.45 -3.46
C GLU A 95 -5.81 19.10 -2.56
N LYS A 96 -5.35 18.38 -1.52
CA LYS A 96 -4.43 18.95 -0.52
C LYS A 96 -2.99 18.52 -0.74
N LEU A 97 -2.75 17.27 -1.07
CA LEU A 97 -1.39 16.73 -1.20
C LEU A 97 -0.89 16.72 -2.63
N HIS A 98 -1.77 16.79 -3.62
CA HIS A 98 -1.43 16.77 -5.04
C HIS A 98 -0.50 15.62 -5.42
N VAL A 99 -0.75 14.44 -4.84
CA VAL A 99 0.05 13.24 -5.11
C VAL A 99 -0.36 12.63 -6.45
N ASP A 100 0.62 12.41 -7.33
CA ASP A 100 0.38 11.75 -8.61
C ASP A 100 -0.16 10.33 -8.35
N PRO A 101 -1.28 9.93 -9.01
CA PRO A 101 -1.84 8.59 -8.83
C PRO A 101 -0.88 7.44 -9.10
N ASP A 102 0.11 7.62 -9.97
CA ASP A 102 1.14 6.60 -10.23
C ASP A 102 1.94 6.24 -8.97
N ASN A 103 2.02 7.14 -8.00
CA ASN A 103 2.72 6.85 -6.74
C ASN A 103 2.00 5.78 -5.93
N PHE A 104 0.67 5.70 -6.03
CA PHE A 104 -0.11 4.65 -5.37
C PHE A 104 0.22 3.28 -5.98
N ARG A 105 0.35 3.22 -7.31
CA ARG A 105 0.73 1.99 -8.02
C ARG A 105 2.14 1.55 -7.65
N LEU A 106 3.09 2.48 -7.62
CA LEU A 106 4.47 2.18 -7.23
C LEU A 106 4.54 1.65 -5.80
N LEU A 107 3.78 2.24 -4.89
CA LEU A 107 3.74 1.78 -3.50
C LEU A 107 3.12 0.38 -3.40
N SER A 108 2.05 0.09 -4.15
CA SER A 108 1.45 -1.23 -4.13
C SER A 108 2.39 -2.30 -4.67
N ASP A 109 3.22 -1.99 -5.66
CA ASP A 109 4.25 -2.90 -6.15
C ASP A 109 5.29 -3.18 -5.04
N CYS A 110 5.69 -2.16 -4.30
CA CYS A 110 6.62 -2.33 -3.18
C CYS A 110 6.02 -3.18 -2.06
N ILE A 111 4.74 -2.98 -1.74
CA ILE A 111 4.03 -3.80 -0.75
C ILE A 111 4.01 -5.27 -1.20
N THR A 112 3.69 -5.53 -2.46
CA THR A 112 3.66 -6.88 -3.02
C THR A 112 5.02 -7.57 -2.90
N VAL A 113 6.09 -6.87 -3.24
CA VAL A 113 7.47 -7.41 -3.12
C VAL A 113 7.81 -7.73 -1.66
N CYS A 114 7.49 -6.84 -0.73
CA CYS A 114 7.79 -7.06 0.69
C CYS A 114 7.00 -8.25 1.25
N VAL A 115 5.73 -8.40 0.87
CA VAL A 115 4.89 -9.53 1.28
C VAL A 115 5.46 -10.83 0.71
N ALA A 116 5.83 -10.84 -0.58
CA ALA A 116 6.40 -12.02 -1.23
C ALA A 116 7.71 -12.44 -0.56
N ALA A 117 8.58 -11.49 -0.24
CA ALA A 117 9.85 -11.75 0.43
C ALA A 117 9.65 -12.33 1.84
N LYS A 118 8.62 -11.86 2.55
CA LYS A 118 8.34 -12.30 3.92
C LYS A 118 7.74 -13.71 3.96
N LEU A 119 6.79 -13.99 3.09
CA LEU A 119 5.99 -15.24 3.15
C LEU A 119 6.55 -16.37 2.31
N GLY A 120 7.27 -16.06 1.24
CA GLY A 120 7.80 -17.04 0.30
C GLY A 120 6.74 -17.60 -0.67
N PRO A 121 7.19 -18.38 -1.68
CA PRO A 121 6.31 -18.78 -2.80
C PRO A 121 5.28 -19.84 -2.46
N VAL A 122 5.43 -20.56 -1.35
CA VAL A 122 4.44 -21.57 -0.94
C VAL A 122 3.22 -20.91 -0.32
N VAL A 123 3.44 -19.98 0.61
CA VAL A 123 2.35 -19.24 1.28
C VAL A 123 1.80 -18.16 0.35
N PHE A 124 2.68 -17.38 -0.28
CA PHE A 124 2.30 -16.38 -1.26
C PHE A 124 2.37 -16.99 -2.66
N SER A 125 1.45 -17.93 -2.90
CA SER A 125 1.36 -18.64 -4.17
C SER A 125 0.90 -17.73 -5.30
N ALA A 126 0.98 -18.21 -6.55
CA ALA A 126 0.54 -17.45 -7.71
C ALA A 126 -0.94 -17.03 -7.59
N ASP A 127 -1.80 -17.91 -7.12
CA ASP A 127 -3.22 -17.60 -6.94
C ASP A 127 -3.45 -16.55 -5.86
N THR A 128 -2.72 -16.65 -4.74
CA THR A 128 -2.80 -15.67 -3.66
C THR A 128 -2.28 -14.32 -4.11
N GLN A 129 -1.16 -14.31 -4.85
CA GLN A 129 -0.60 -13.08 -5.40
C GLN A 129 -1.59 -12.41 -6.37
N GLU A 130 -2.22 -13.17 -7.23
CA GLU A 130 -3.21 -12.65 -8.17
C GLU A 130 -4.38 -11.97 -7.45
N ALA A 131 -4.91 -12.62 -6.41
CA ALA A 131 -5.98 -12.06 -5.58
C ALA A 131 -5.52 -10.77 -4.87
N PHE A 132 -4.32 -10.78 -4.32
CA PHE A 132 -3.76 -9.63 -3.63
C PHE A 132 -3.51 -8.44 -4.57
N GLN A 133 -2.99 -8.71 -5.77
CA GLN A 133 -2.78 -7.67 -6.78
C GLN A 133 -4.10 -7.06 -7.26
N LYS A 134 -5.14 -7.89 -7.40
CA LYS A 134 -6.50 -7.39 -7.70
C LYS A 134 -6.98 -6.46 -6.58
N PHE A 135 -6.79 -6.85 -5.33
CA PHE A 135 -7.14 -6.05 -4.16
C PHE A 135 -6.42 -4.69 -4.20
N LEU A 136 -5.11 -4.69 -4.39
CA LEU A 136 -4.33 -3.45 -4.45
C LEU A 136 -4.76 -2.57 -5.62
N ALA A 137 -5.07 -3.16 -6.78
CA ALA A 137 -5.55 -2.41 -7.94
C ALA A 137 -6.87 -1.69 -7.65
N VAL A 138 -7.77 -2.34 -6.90
CA VAL A 138 -9.04 -1.72 -6.48
C VAL A 138 -8.77 -0.55 -5.52
N VAL A 139 -7.85 -0.72 -4.58
CA VAL A 139 -7.46 0.34 -3.65
C VAL A 139 -6.86 1.53 -4.41
N VAL A 140 -5.94 1.27 -5.33
CA VAL A 140 -5.30 2.32 -6.15
C VAL A 140 -6.36 3.08 -6.96
N SER A 141 -7.31 2.36 -7.57
CA SER A 141 -8.41 2.97 -8.30
C SER A 141 -9.27 3.86 -7.40
N ALA A 142 -9.57 3.39 -6.19
CA ALA A 142 -10.37 4.17 -5.24
C ALA A 142 -9.65 5.45 -4.79
N LEU A 143 -8.34 5.38 -4.55
CA LEU A 143 -7.53 6.54 -4.18
C LEU A 143 -7.40 7.54 -5.32
N GLY A 144 -7.32 7.06 -6.56
CA GLY A 144 -7.16 7.89 -7.75
C GLY A 144 -8.46 8.48 -8.28
N ARG A 145 -9.58 8.16 -7.67
CA ARG A 145 -10.91 8.45 -8.21
C ARG A 145 -11.22 9.92 -8.40
N GLN A 146 -10.68 10.79 -7.56
CA GLN A 146 -10.90 12.24 -7.64
C GLN A 146 -9.91 12.96 -8.55
N TYR A 147 -9.00 12.23 -9.18
CA TYR A 147 -8.07 12.79 -10.16
C TYR A 147 -8.73 12.86 -11.53
N HIS A 148 -8.53 13.99 -12.19
CA HIS A 148 -9.12 14.25 -13.52
C HIS A 148 -8.05 14.62 -14.53
#